data_209de3a28984674ea8943c993375d4a1
#
_entry.id   209de3a28984674ea8943c993375d4a1
#
_cell.length_a   1.000
_cell.length_b   1.000
_cell.length_c   1.000
_cell.angle_alpha   90.00
_cell.angle_beta   90.00
_cell.angle_gamma   90.00
#
_symmetry.space_group_name_H-M   'P 1'
#
loop_
_entity.id
_entity.type
_entity.pdbx_description
1 polymer ?
#
loop_
_entity_poly.entity_id
_entity_poly.type
_entity_poly.pdbx_seq_one_letter_code
_entity_poly.pdbx_strand_id
1 'polypeptide(L)'
;MCIRDSNKDAEIELQESDSTTGMTAAMEGTCDIGMASRELKDSETEGGLTAQVIAMDGIAVVVNNSNPMDEMSSDNVKDIFTGAVTTWDEVAK
;
A
#
# COMPACT_ATOMS: atom_id res chain seq x y z
N MET A 1 12.74 -4.84 13.52
CA MET A 1 12.60 -6.06 14.34
C MET A 1 11.75 -7.05 13.57
N CYS A 2 12.30 -8.16 13.19
CA CYS A 2 11.60 -9.18 12.42
C CYS A 2 11.07 -10.26 13.35
N ILE A 3 9.91 -10.83 13.05
CA ILE A 3 9.34 -12.00 13.77
C ILE A 3 10.37 -13.14 13.83
N ARG A 4 11.21 -13.26 12.82
CA ARG A 4 12.33 -14.18 12.74
C ARG A 4 13.32 -14.02 13.90
N ASP A 5 13.56 -12.79 14.38
CA ASP A 5 14.49 -12.51 15.46
C ASP A 5 13.93 -12.93 16.83
N SER A 6 12.58 -12.94 16.95
CA SER A 6 11.86 -13.30 18.17
C SER A 6 11.62 -14.80 18.31
N ASN A 7 11.59 -15.53 17.20
CA ASN A 7 11.27 -16.96 17.14
C ASN A 7 12.39 -17.71 16.42
N LYS A 8 13.40 -18.15 17.17
CA LYS A 8 14.58 -18.82 16.61
C LYS A 8 14.29 -20.16 15.94
N ASP A 9 13.15 -20.77 16.29
CA ASP A 9 12.68 -22.05 15.73
C ASP A 9 11.85 -21.88 14.46
N ALA A 10 11.52 -20.63 14.07
CA ALA A 10 10.78 -20.33 12.86
C ALA A 10 11.76 -20.10 11.70
N GLU A 11 11.62 -20.90 10.66
CA GLU A 11 12.32 -20.72 9.40
C GLU A 11 11.37 -20.01 8.42
N ILE A 12 11.69 -18.76 8.07
CA ILE A 12 10.89 -17.92 7.19
C ILE A 12 11.69 -17.60 5.94
N GLU A 13 11.17 -18.02 4.81
CA GLU A 13 11.66 -17.65 3.49
C GLU A 13 10.76 -16.53 2.91
N LEU A 14 11.36 -15.37 2.61
CA LEU A 14 10.67 -14.21 2.06
C LEU A 14 11.05 -14.03 0.61
N GLN A 15 10.03 -13.98 -0.26
CA GLN A 15 10.18 -13.61 -1.67
C GLN A 15 9.48 -12.27 -1.91
N GLU A 16 10.25 -11.28 -2.33
CA GLU A 16 9.74 -9.94 -2.63
C GLU A 16 9.02 -9.91 -3.99
N SER A 17 7.79 -9.39 -3.99
CA SER A 17 6.96 -9.21 -5.18
C SER A 17 5.91 -8.13 -4.94
N ASP A 18 5.03 -7.91 -5.91
CA ASP A 18 3.87 -7.04 -5.72
C ASP A 18 2.72 -7.76 -4.98
N SER A 19 1.72 -6.99 -4.54
CA SER A 19 0.56 -7.53 -3.82
C SER A 19 -0.22 -8.56 -4.64
N THR A 20 -0.39 -8.36 -5.93
CA THR A 20 -1.12 -9.29 -6.80
C THR A 20 -0.41 -10.62 -6.94
N THR A 21 0.90 -10.60 -7.13
CA THR A 21 1.73 -11.82 -7.18
C THR A 21 1.69 -12.56 -5.85
N GLY A 22 1.78 -11.86 -4.72
CA GLY A 22 1.67 -12.45 -3.39
C GLY A 22 0.31 -13.13 -3.16
N MET A 23 -0.77 -12.51 -3.60
CA MET A 23 -2.12 -13.08 -3.48
C MET A 23 -2.28 -14.31 -4.39
N THR A 24 -1.82 -14.25 -5.63
CA THR A 24 -1.87 -15.39 -6.57
C THR A 24 -1.09 -16.58 -6.01
N ALA A 25 0.11 -16.36 -5.52
CA ALA A 25 0.94 -17.42 -4.93
C ALA A 25 0.28 -18.08 -3.71
N ALA A 26 -0.40 -17.29 -2.87
CA ALA A 26 -1.16 -17.82 -1.73
C ALA A 26 -2.39 -18.63 -2.18
N MET A 27 -3.11 -18.18 -3.21
CA MET A 27 -4.24 -18.91 -3.79
C MET A 27 -3.83 -20.23 -4.43
N GLU A 28 -2.70 -20.26 -5.12
CA GLU A 28 -2.14 -21.46 -5.77
C GLU A 28 -1.45 -22.42 -4.79
N GLY A 29 -1.26 -21.99 -3.54
CA GLY A 29 -0.59 -22.80 -2.52
C GLY A 29 0.93 -22.88 -2.69
N THR A 30 1.52 -22.01 -3.50
CA THR A 30 2.99 -21.92 -3.68
C THR A 30 3.66 -21.18 -2.55
N CYS A 31 2.91 -20.40 -1.76
CA CYS A 31 3.34 -19.86 -0.48
C CYS A 31 2.25 -20.01 0.58
N ASP A 32 2.64 -19.99 1.84
CA ASP A 32 1.73 -20.15 2.98
C ASP A 32 1.03 -18.84 3.36
N ILE A 33 1.74 -17.72 3.19
CA ILE A 33 1.24 -16.38 3.56
C ILE A 33 1.58 -15.42 2.42
N GLY A 34 0.54 -14.78 1.87
CA GLY A 34 0.69 -13.66 0.96
C GLY A 34 0.60 -12.32 1.70
N MET A 35 1.43 -11.36 1.33
CA MET A 35 1.40 -10.00 1.89
C MET A 35 0.86 -9.02 0.87
N ALA A 36 -0.04 -8.14 1.32
CA ALA A 36 -0.63 -7.09 0.49
C ALA A 36 -0.68 -5.77 1.25
N SER A 37 -0.44 -4.68 0.53
CA SER A 37 -0.66 -3.31 1.01
C SER A 37 -1.95 -2.70 0.46
N ARG A 38 -2.93 -3.53 0.19
CA ARG A 38 -4.29 -3.20 -0.22
C ARG A 38 -5.28 -4.22 0.33
N GLU A 39 -6.55 -3.92 0.22
CA GLU A 39 -7.60 -4.90 0.51
C GLU A 39 -7.63 -6.02 -0.53
N LEU A 40 -8.17 -7.18 -0.13
CA LEU A 40 -8.41 -8.28 -1.06
C LEU A 40 -9.49 -7.90 -2.07
N LYS A 41 -9.32 -8.36 -3.29
CA LYS A 41 -10.36 -8.30 -4.32
C LYS A 41 -11.40 -9.39 -4.07
N ASP A 42 -12.61 -9.20 -4.59
CA ASP A 42 -13.69 -10.19 -4.46
C ASP A 42 -13.26 -11.57 -4.99
N SER A 43 -12.57 -11.61 -6.12
CA SER A 43 -12.04 -12.85 -6.70
C SER A 43 -10.99 -13.55 -5.83
N GLU A 44 -10.24 -12.81 -5.04
CA GLU A 44 -9.24 -13.36 -4.12
C GLU A 44 -9.90 -13.93 -2.87
N THR A 45 -10.95 -13.27 -2.39
CA THR A 45 -11.78 -13.78 -1.29
C THR A 45 -12.56 -15.03 -1.71
N GLU A 46 -13.15 -15.04 -2.90
CA GLU A 46 -13.81 -16.21 -3.48
C GLU A 46 -12.84 -17.37 -3.73
N GLY A 47 -11.57 -17.06 -4.02
CA GLY A 47 -10.48 -18.02 -4.14
C GLY A 47 -10.03 -18.65 -2.81
N GLY A 48 -10.65 -18.28 -1.70
CA GLY A 48 -10.41 -18.87 -0.38
C GLY A 48 -9.39 -18.13 0.49
N LEU A 49 -8.93 -16.96 0.07
CA LEU A 49 -8.04 -16.15 0.89
C LEU A 49 -8.79 -15.47 2.05
N THR A 50 -8.16 -15.47 3.21
CA THR A 50 -8.65 -14.74 4.39
C THR A 50 -7.67 -13.62 4.71
N ALA A 51 -8.16 -12.39 4.80
CA ALA A 51 -7.36 -11.23 5.13
C ALA A 51 -7.22 -11.07 6.65
N GLN A 52 -6.01 -10.82 7.10
CA GLN A 52 -5.73 -10.36 8.46
C GLN A 52 -4.93 -9.07 8.40
N VAL A 53 -5.49 -7.99 8.93
CA VAL A 53 -4.79 -6.71 9.02
C VAL A 53 -3.74 -6.80 10.12
N ILE A 54 -2.49 -6.55 9.78
CA ILE A 54 -1.36 -6.53 10.72
C ILE A 54 -0.93 -5.12 11.09
N ALA A 55 -1.14 -4.15 10.22
CA ALA A 55 -0.83 -2.74 10.44
C ALA A 55 -1.66 -1.87 9.50
N MET A 56 -1.84 -0.63 9.89
CA MET A 56 -2.37 0.44 9.02
C MET A 56 -1.20 1.27 8.52
N ASP A 57 -1.18 1.52 7.22
CA ASP A 57 -0.17 2.33 6.56
C ASP A 57 -0.82 3.57 5.94
N GLY A 58 -0.04 4.61 5.74
CA GLY A 58 -0.51 5.86 5.16
C GLY A 58 0.51 6.44 4.19
N ILE A 59 0.01 7.08 3.14
CA ILE A 59 0.83 7.80 2.18
C ILE A 59 0.72 9.28 2.48
N ALA A 60 1.86 9.94 2.74
CA ALA A 60 1.93 11.37 2.93
C ALA A 60 2.46 12.05 1.66
N VAL A 61 1.77 13.06 1.19
CA VAL A 61 2.30 13.98 0.18
C VAL A 61 3.07 15.06 0.90
N VAL A 62 4.35 15.19 0.60
CA VAL A 62 5.23 16.18 1.22
C VAL A 62 5.60 17.26 0.22
N VAL A 63 5.67 18.49 0.69
CA VAL A 63 6.07 19.66 -0.08
C VAL A 63 7.18 20.41 0.66
N ASN A 64 7.89 21.28 -0.04
CA ASN A 64 8.89 22.12 0.59
C ASN A 64 8.25 23.06 1.63
N ASN A 65 8.94 23.31 2.74
CA ASN A 65 8.46 24.19 3.80
C ASN A 65 8.14 25.64 3.36
N SER A 66 8.68 26.07 2.22
CA SER A 66 8.36 27.36 1.61
C SER A 66 7.13 27.33 0.71
N ASN A 67 6.49 26.18 0.54
CA ASN A 67 5.25 26.05 -0.22
C ASN A 67 4.12 26.73 0.57
N PRO A 68 3.26 27.53 -0.08
CA PRO A 68 2.18 28.24 0.61
C PRO A 68 0.99 27.34 1.00
N MET A 69 1.05 26.04 0.66
CA MET A 69 -0.03 25.10 0.94
C MET A 69 0.17 24.43 2.29
N ASP A 70 -0.78 24.61 3.20
CA ASP A 70 -0.81 23.97 4.51
C ASP A 70 -1.62 22.66 4.50
N GLU A 71 -2.65 22.59 3.66
CA GLU A 71 -3.49 21.40 3.50
C GLU A 71 -3.97 21.26 2.06
N MET A 72 -4.29 20.04 1.67
CA MET A 72 -4.70 19.72 0.31
C MET A 72 -5.66 18.54 0.31
N SER A 73 -6.74 18.65 -0.48
CA SER A 73 -7.66 17.54 -0.69
C SER A 73 -7.08 16.50 -1.65
N SER A 74 -7.61 15.29 -1.60
CA SER A 74 -7.22 14.23 -2.56
C SER A 74 -7.55 14.61 -4.00
N ASP A 75 -8.61 15.39 -4.23
CA ASP A 75 -8.97 15.89 -5.56
C ASP A 75 -7.92 16.89 -6.08
N ASN A 76 -7.43 17.79 -5.23
CA ASN A 76 -6.34 18.70 -5.59
C ASN A 76 -5.06 17.92 -5.96
N VAL A 77 -4.71 16.88 -5.20
CA VAL A 77 -3.57 16.01 -5.52
C VAL A 77 -3.75 15.36 -6.88
N LYS A 78 -4.94 14.82 -7.16
CA LYS A 78 -5.27 14.24 -8.45
C LYS A 78 -5.11 15.25 -9.58
N ASP A 79 -5.65 16.47 -9.44
CA ASP A 79 -5.62 17.52 -10.46
C ASP A 79 -4.18 17.97 -10.77
N ILE A 80 -3.32 18.02 -9.77
CA ILE A 80 -1.89 18.29 -9.95
C ILE A 80 -1.21 17.18 -10.77
N PHE A 81 -1.42 15.91 -10.38
CA PHE A 81 -0.77 14.78 -11.04
C PHE A 81 -1.32 14.47 -12.42
N THR A 82 -2.55 14.86 -12.72
CA THR A 82 -3.15 14.74 -14.07
C THR A 82 -2.83 15.95 -14.97
N GLY A 83 -2.26 17.01 -14.39
CA GLY A 83 -1.95 18.24 -15.11
C GLY A 83 -3.15 19.16 -15.39
N ALA A 84 -4.28 18.90 -14.72
CA ALA A 84 -5.45 19.79 -14.78
C ALA A 84 -5.17 21.13 -14.11
N VAL A 85 -4.28 21.15 -13.13
CA VAL A 85 -3.79 22.33 -12.43
C VAL A 85 -2.27 22.36 -12.51
N THR A 86 -1.70 23.49 -12.87
CA THR A 86 -0.26 23.64 -13.10
C THR A 86 0.41 24.69 -12.21
N THR A 87 -0.36 25.47 -11.47
CA THR A 87 0.14 26.50 -10.55
C THR A 87 -0.44 26.33 -9.16
N TRP A 88 0.32 26.71 -8.14
CA TRP A 88 -0.13 26.65 -6.74
C TRP A 88 -1.30 27.59 -6.44
N ASP A 89 -1.40 28.72 -7.13
CA ASP A 89 -2.51 29.66 -6.98
C ASP A 89 -3.87 29.08 -7.37
N GLU A 90 -3.87 28.14 -8.30
CA GLU A 90 -5.08 27.42 -8.73
C GLU A 90 -5.54 26.38 -7.70
N VAL A 91 -4.61 25.82 -6.94
CA VAL A 91 -4.88 24.81 -5.91
C VAL A 91 -5.34 25.48 -4.60
N ALA A 92 -4.82 26.66 -4.29
CA ALA A 92 -5.07 27.40 -3.04
C ALA A 92 -6.49 28.01 -2.93
N LYS A 93 -7.35 27.74 -3.87
CA LYS A 93 -8.72 28.30 -3.89
C LYS A 93 -9.75 27.42 -3.20
#